data_0baf4bd20a4b968bc64d995f16e874af
#
_entry.id   0baf4bd20a4b968bc64d995f16e874af
#
_cell.length_a   1.000
_cell.length_b   1.000
_cell.length_c   1.000
_cell.angle_alpha   90.00
_cell.angle_beta   90.00
_cell.angle_gamma   90.00
#
_symmetry.space_group_name_H-M   'P 1'
#
loop_
_entity.id
_entity.type
_entity.pdbx_description
1 polymer ?
#
loop_
_entity_poly.entity_id
_entity_poly.type
_entity_poly.pdbx_seq_one_letter_code
_entity_poly.pdbx_strand_id
1 'polypeptide(L)'
;MKRGKKMFIIILSTLGLLALITWGAIAYLGRSQTLSIKSIENPGGDLYLIHITKPSHLIWKAGAYAKFTLHDTSSASRKNEAKGEQTSRWLTIASTPDEDEILILTHNSGSHFKETLTHLPAGSEIEMSWLDSSLTVKDTNQPLVCFASDVGISALRPLIKEWAGKAPIILNHFDKGVTIFDNEMK
;
A
#
# COMPACT_ATOMS: atom_id res chain seq x y z
N MET A 1 -1.34 -16.46 52.01
CA MET A 1 -0.69 -17.24 50.91
C MET A 1 -1.62 -17.61 49.73
N LYS A 2 -2.88 -17.98 49.91
CA LYS A 2 -3.80 -18.37 48.83
C LYS A 2 -4.18 -17.21 47.85
N ARG A 3 -4.27 -15.95 48.33
CA ARG A 3 -4.67 -14.78 47.53
C ARG A 3 -3.63 -14.35 46.50
N GLY A 4 -2.35 -14.41 46.85
CA GLY A 4 -1.23 -14.07 45.92
C GLY A 4 -1.10 -15.10 44.77
N LYS A 5 -1.31 -16.40 45.04
CA LYS A 5 -1.29 -17.40 43.97
C LYS A 5 -2.42 -17.24 42.97
N LYS A 6 -3.65 -16.85 43.39
CA LYS A 6 -4.75 -16.57 42.48
C LYS A 6 -4.48 -15.35 41.63
N MET A 7 -3.94 -14.27 42.21
CA MET A 7 -3.59 -13.04 41.48
C MET A 7 -2.47 -13.33 40.45
N PHE A 8 -1.46 -14.11 40.77
CA PHE A 8 -0.40 -14.52 39.86
C PHE A 8 -0.94 -15.34 38.67
N ILE A 9 -1.85 -16.26 38.92
CA ILE A 9 -2.49 -17.07 37.84
C ILE A 9 -3.31 -16.18 36.92
N ILE A 10 -4.08 -15.19 37.45
CA ILE A 10 -4.85 -14.26 36.65
C ILE A 10 -3.93 -13.40 35.78
N ILE A 11 -2.86 -12.86 36.30
CA ILE A 11 -1.88 -12.07 35.56
C ILE A 11 -1.24 -12.90 34.44
N LEU A 12 -0.84 -14.14 34.74
CA LEU A 12 -0.21 -15.02 33.76
C LEU A 12 -1.19 -15.40 32.63
N SER A 13 -2.46 -15.67 32.98
CA SER A 13 -3.50 -16.00 31.98
C SER A 13 -3.85 -14.81 31.09
N THR A 14 -3.90 -13.58 31.63
CA THR A 14 -4.15 -12.37 30.85
C THR A 14 -2.99 -12.04 29.90
N LEU A 15 -1.75 -12.19 30.36
CA LEU A 15 -0.57 -12.04 29.51
C LEU A 15 -0.53 -13.09 28.38
N GLY A 16 -0.87 -14.33 28.67
CA GLY A 16 -0.96 -15.40 27.68
C GLY A 16 -2.03 -15.11 26.63
N LEU A 17 -3.21 -14.64 27.06
CA LEU A 17 -4.29 -14.28 26.14
C LEU A 17 -3.91 -13.10 25.24
N LEU A 18 -3.28 -12.06 25.81
CA LEU A 18 -2.77 -10.92 25.03
C LEU A 18 -1.74 -11.35 24.00
N ALA A 19 -0.81 -12.23 24.37
CA ALA A 19 0.19 -12.75 23.44
C ALA A 19 -0.45 -13.53 22.28
N LEU A 20 -1.47 -14.33 22.53
CA LEU A 20 -2.20 -15.07 21.51
C LEU A 20 -2.98 -14.14 20.56
N ILE A 21 -3.61 -13.11 21.10
CA ILE A 21 -4.34 -12.10 20.29
C ILE A 21 -3.35 -11.33 19.41
N THR A 22 -2.23 -10.88 19.97
CA THR A 22 -1.20 -10.17 19.17
C THR A 22 -0.60 -11.05 18.09
N TRP A 23 -0.29 -12.32 18.42
CA TRP A 23 0.24 -13.26 17.43
C TRP A 23 -0.78 -13.56 16.32
N GLY A 24 -2.06 -13.76 16.69
CA GLY A 24 -3.14 -13.94 15.73
C GLY A 24 -3.32 -12.73 14.81
N ALA A 25 -3.24 -11.51 15.34
CA ALA A 25 -3.30 -10.27 14.57
C ALA A 25 -2.11 -10.14 13.59
N ILE A 26 -0.89 -10.43 14.06
CA ILE A 26 0.31 -10.43 13.22
C ILE A 26 0.19 -11.47 12.10
N ALA A 27 -0.26 -12.69 12.40
CA ALA A 27 -0.44 -13.75 11.43
C ALA A 27 -1.53 -13.41 10.40
N TYR A 28 -2.57 -12.71 10.81
CA TYR A 28 -3.64 -12.26 9.92
C TYR A 28 -3.19 -11.13 8.99
N LEU A 29 -2.54 -10.11 9.53
CA LEU A 29 -2.03 -8.96 8.76
C LEU A 29 -0.87 -9.36 7.82
N GLY A 30 -0.07 -10.34 8.23
CA GLY A 30 1.03 -10.88 7.44
C GLY A 30 0.61 -11.85 6.33
N ARG A 31 -0.70 -12.17 6.20
CA ARG A 31 -1.16 -13.01 5.09
C ARG A 31 -0.84 -12.37 3.76
N SER A 32 -0.09 -13.07 2.95
CA SER A 32 0.20 -12.65 1.60
C SER A 32 -0.88 -13.11 0.62
N GLN A 33 -1.08 -12.30 -0.41
CA GLN A 33 -1.96 -12.58 -1.53
C GLN A 33 -1.16 -12.43 -2.82
N THR A 34 -1.24 -13.44 -3.68
CA THR A 34 -0.67 -13.36 -5.03
C THR A 34 -1.64 -12.61 -5.94
N LEU A 35 -1.15 -11.57 -6.56
CA LEU A 35 -1.87 -10.70 -7.49
C LEU A 35 -1.16 -10.75 -8.84
N SER A 36 -1.84 -10.33 -9.91
CA SER A 36 -1.28 -10.30 -11.26
C SER A 36 -1.17 -8.87 -11.78
N ILE A 37 -0.06 -8.54 -12.40
CA ILE A 37 0.12 -7.28 -13.14
C ILE A 37 -0.80 -7.30 -14.38
N LYS A 38 -1.67 -6.31 -14.53
CA LYS A 38 -2.52 -6.11 -15.69
C LYS A 38 -1.77 -5.38 -16.81
N SER A 39 -1.19 -4.24 -16.44
CA SER A 39 -0.38 -3.40 -17.34
C SER A 39 0.55 -2.49 -16.53
N ILE A 40 1.56 -1.97 -17.20
CA ILE A 40 2.46 -0.94 -16.67
C ILE A 40 2.53 0.15 -17.71
N GLU A 41 2.24 1.38 -17.28
CA GLU A 41 2.28 2.57 -18.12
C GLU A 41 3.43 3.49 -17.66
N ASN A 42 4.09 4.12 -18.61
CA ASN A 42 5.06 5.18 -18.36
C ASN A 42 4.49 6.50 -18.91
N PRO A 43 3.88 7.33 -18.06
CA PRO A 43 3.36 8.64 -18.47
C PRO A 43 4.45 9.65 -18.83
N GLY A 44 5.69 9.37 -18.42
CA GLY A 44 6.85 10.21 -18.79
C GLY A 44 7.99 10.09 -17.76
N GLY A 45 9.21 10.29 -18.23
CA GLY A 45 10.42 10.25 -17.42
C GLY A 45 10.61 8.88 -16.74
N ASP A 46 10.90 8.91 -15.45
CA ASP A 46 11.06 7.74 -14.57
C ASP A 46 9.79 7.35 -13.79
N LEU A 47 8.64 7.97 -14.14
CA LEU A 47 7.35 7.73 -13.48
C LEU A 47 6.62 6.56 -14.14
N TYR A 48 6.06 5.68 -13.33
CA TYR A 48 5.32 4.49 -13.76
C TYR A 48 4.01 4.35 -13.00
N LEU A 49 2.94 4.03 -13.74
CA LEU A 49 1.65 3.64 -13.21
C LEU A 49 1.46 2.15 -13.44
N ILE A 50 1.28 1.40 -12.36
CA ILE A 50 1.19 -0.05 -12.38
C ILE A 50 -0.23 -0.45 -12.04
N HIS A 51 -0.86 -1.18 -12.94
CA HIS A 51 -2.20 -1.73 -12.81
C HIS A 51 -2.12 -3.18 -12.36
N ILE A 52 -2.75 -3.52 -11.25
CA ILE A 52 -2.71 -4.84 -10.62
C ILE A 52 -4.13 -5.34 -10.47
N THR A 53 -4.36 -6.63 -10.66
CA THR A 53 -5.66 -7.26 -10.46
C THR A 53 -6.12 -7.10 -9.02
N LYS A 54 -7.40 -6.74 -8.83
CA LYS A 54 -8.01 -6.63 -7.52
C LYS A 54 -8.89 -7.86 -7.25
N PRO A 55 -8.60 -8.65 -6.20
CA PRO A 55 -9.53 -9.67 -5.73
C PRO A 55 -10.82 -9.03 -5.18
N SER A 56 -11.98 -9.62 -5.49
CA SER A 56 -13.28 -9.07 -5.10
C SER A 56 -13.49 -8.92 -3.59
N HIS A 57 -12.81 -9.74 -2.80
CA HIS A 57 -12.88 -9.70 -1.34
C HIS A 57 -11.94 -8.67 -0.70
N LEU A 58 -11.05 -8.06 -1.49
CA LEU A 58 -10.06 -7.11 -0.98
C LEU A 58 -10.68 -5.72 -0.81
N ILE A 59 -10.64 -5.22 0.42
CA ILE A 59 -11.16 -3.91 0.81
C ILE A 59 -10.06 -3.14 1.54
N TRP A 60 -9.97 -1.86 1.27
CA TRP A 60 -9.06 -0.92 1.96
C TRP A 60 -9.74 0.43 2.15
N LYS A 61 -9.07 1.35 2.80
CA LYS A 61 -9.51 2.75 2.95
C LYS A 61 -8.58 3.66 2.16
N ALA A 62 -9.01 4.89 1.92
CA ALA A 62 -8.16 5.92 1.34
C ALA A 62 -6.82 6.04 2.07
N GLY A 63 -5.75 6.28 1.32
CA GLY A 63 -4.39 6.34 1.86
C GLY A 63 -3.80 4.99 2.27
N ALA A 64 -4.38 3.89 1.80
CA ALA A 64 -3.85 2.56 2.05
C ALA A 64 -2.47 2.36 1.43
N TYR A 65 -1.69 1.52 2.10
CA TYR A 65 -0.39 1.05 1.64
C TYR A 65 -0.23 -0.42 1.98
N ALA A 66 0.64 -1.09 1.24
CA ALA A 66 0.92 -2.50 1.47
C ALA A 66 2.39 -2.82 1.16
N LYS A 67 2.85 -3.96 1.65
CA LYS A 67 4.15 -4.49 1.30
C LYS A 67 4.02 -5.36 0.06
N PHE A 68 4.67 -4.95 -1.01
CA PHE A 68 4.75 -5.71 -2.25
C PHE A 68 6.08 -6.44 -2.35
N THR A 69 6.03 -7.72 -2.71
CA THR A 69 7.19 -8.59 -2.85
C THR A 69 7.22 -9.18 -4.25
N LEU A 70 8.36 -9.10 -4.91
CA LEU A 70 8.59 -9.69 -6.22
C LEU A 70 9.16 -11.09 -6.05
N HIS A 71 8.53 -12.07 -6.69
CA HIS A 71 9.06 -13.41 -6.81
C HIS A 71 9.87 -13.50 -8.09
N ASP A 72 11.14 -13.15 -7.98
CA ASP A 72 12.06 -13.36 -9.10
C ASP A 72 12.53 -14.81 -9.08
N THR A 73 12.13 -15.57 -10.10
CA THR A 73 12.54 -16.96 -10.32
C THR A 73 13.92 -17.08 -10.96
N SER A 74 14.56 -15.95 -11.30
CA SER A 74 15.88 -15.97 -11.94
C SER A 74 16.98 -16.35 -10.94
N SER A 75 17.97 -17.08 -11.43
CA SER A 75 19.19 -17.40 -10.65
C SER A 75 19.99 -16.14 -10.25
N ALA A 76 19.72 -15.00 -10.89
CA ALA A 76 20.26 -13.69 -10.56
C ALA A 76 19.68 -13.13 -9.25
N SER A 77 18.37 -13.36 -8.98
CA SER A 77 17.72 -12.92 -7.74
C SER A 77 18.30 -13.56 -6.49
N ARG A 78 18.57 -14.88 -6.51
CA ARG A 78 19.22 -15.56 -5.38
C ARG A 78 20.62 -14.99 -5.06
N LYS A 79 21.35 -14.51 -6.09
CA LYS A 79 22.61 -13.80 -5.88
C LYS A 79 22.41 -12.41 -5.28
N ASN A 80 21.31 -11.75 -5.62
CA ASN A 80 20.99 -10.40 -5.16
C ASN A 80 20.46 -10.41 -3.71
N GLU A 81 19.65 -11.40 -3.32
CA GLU A 81 19.30 -11.64 -1.92
C GLU A 81 20.53 -11.92 -1.06
N ALA A 82 21.50 -12.69 -1.58
CA ALA A 82 22.79 -12.91 -0.91
C ALA A 82 23.63 -11.64 -0.78
N LYS A 83 23.36 -10.60 -1.60
CA LYS A 83 23.98 -9.26 -1.49
C LYS A 83 23.15 -8.28 -0.63
N GLY A 84 22.03 -8.72 -0.01
CA GLY A 84 21.15 -7.89 0.81
C GLY A 84 20.25 -6.95 0.00
N GLU A 85 20.08 -7.18 -1.30
CA GLU A 85 19.11 -6.45 -2.10
C GLU A 85 17.69 -6.83 -1.71
N GLN A 86 16.87 -5.81 -1.40
CA GLN A 86 15.50 -6.03 -0.94
C GLN A 86 14.60 -6.35 -2.13
N THR A 87 13.91 -7.50 -2.08
CA THR A 87 12.89 -7.93 -3.05
C THR A 87 11.51 -7.39 -2.72
N SER A 88 11.36 -6.63 -1.65
CA SER A 88 10.08 -6.09 -1.20
C SER A 88 10.14 -4.60 -0.86
N ARG A 89 9.01 -3.88 -1.08
CA ARG A 89 8.84 -2.46 -0.75
C ARG A 89 7.43 -2.19 -0.28
N TRP A 90 7.31 -1.19 0.59
CA TRP A 90 6.04 -0.58 0.93
C TRP A 90 5.65 0.39 -0.18
N LEU A 91 4.47 0.22 -0.74
CA LEU A 91 3.92 1.09 -1.79
C LEU A 91 2.51 1.53 -1.41
N THR A 92 2.20 2.78 -1.73
CA THR A 92 0.88 3.37 -1.53
C THR A 92 -0.06 2.94 -2.65
N ILE A 93 -1.29 2.58 -2.29
CA ILE A 93 -2.35 2.27 -3.24
C ILE A 93 -3.03 3.57 -3.66
N ALA A 94 -2.99 3.86 -4.95
CA ALA A 94 -3.55 5.08 -5.54
C ALA A 94 -5.01 4.92 -6.00
N SER A 95 -5.53 3.69 -6.07
CA SER A 95 -6.93 3.42 -6.40
C SER A 95 -7.85 3.49 -5.18
N THR A 96 -9.13 3.77 -5.43
CA THR A 96 -10.19 3.63 -4.43
C THR A 96 -10.65 2.17 -4.32
N PRO A 97 -11.30 1.76 -3.20
CA PRO A 97 -11.79 0.39 -3.03
C PRO A 97 -12.87 -0.04 -4.01
N ASP A 98 -13.58 0.89 -4.61
CA ASP A 98 -14.65 0.69 -5.60
C ASP A 98 -14.13 0.58 -7.03
N GLU A 99 -12.86 0.89 -7.28
CA GLU A 99 -12.21 0.64 -8.58
C GLU A 99 -11.90 -0.85 -8.74
N ASP A 100 -11.94 -1.33 -10.00
CA ASP A 100 -11.77 -2.76 -10.35
C ASP A 100 -10.30 -3.21 -10.37
N GLU A 101 -9.39 -2.36 -9.88
CA GLU A 101 -7.96 -2.63 -9.88
C GLU A 101 -7.24 -1.93 -8.73
N ILE A 102 -6.04 -2.41 -8.44
CA ILE A 102 -5.09 -1.75 -7.56
C ILE A 102 -4.13 -0.95 -8.42
N LEU A 103 -4.06 0.36 -8.18
CA LEU A 103 -3.13 1.26 -8.86
C LEU A 103 -1.96 1.59 -7.95
N ILE A 104 -0.75 1.48 -8.47
CA ILE A 104 0.48 1.90 -7.82
C ILE A 104 1.19 2.92 -8.69
N LEU A 105 1.41 4.12 -8.18
CA LEU A 105 2.23 5.14 -8.82
C LEU A 105 3.60 5.17 -8.18
N THR A 106 4.65 5.10 -8.97
CA THR A 106 6.01 5.01 -8.45
C THR A 106 7.05 5.53 -9.45
N HIS A 107 8.18 6.00 -8.93
CA HIS A 107 9.37 6.26 -9.72
C HIS A 107 10.24 5.00 -9.84
N ASN A 108 10.89 4.81 -10.99
CA ASN A 108 12.03 3.92 -11.10
C ASN A 108 13.29 4.65 -10.58
N SER A 109 13.62 4.41 -9.33
CA SER A 109 14.76 5.03 -8.65
C SER A 109 16.10 4.31 -8.92
N GLY A 110 16.14 3.37 -9.86
CA GLY A 110 17.33 2.56 -10.15
C GLY A 110 17.62 1.47 -9.10
N SER A 111 16.76 1.29 -8.09
CA SER A 111 16.91 0.16 -7.18
C SER A 111 16.44 -1.13 -7.86
N HIS A 112 17.09 -2.26 -7.55
CA HIS A 112 16.74 -3.55 -8.14
C HIS A 112 15.24 -3.86 -8.10
N PHE A 113 14.58 -3.63 -6.96
CA PHE A 113 13.13 -3.81 -6.84
C PHE A 113 12.35 -2.95 -7.84
N LYS A 114 12.69 -1.66 -7.97
CA LYS A 114 11.97 -0.73 -8.84
C LYS A 114 12.23 -1.02 -10.32
N GLU A 115 13.47 -1.32 -10.67
CA GLU A 115 13.83 -1.74 -12.03
C GLU A 115 13.09 -3.00 -12.43
N THR A 116 13.09 -4.03 -11.56
CA THR A 116 12.35 -5.25 -11.83
C THR A 116 10.85 -4.97 -11.94
N LEU A 117 10.25 -4.28 -10.96
CA LEU A 117 8.82 -3.99 -10.92
C LEU A 117 8.33 -3.27 -12.18
N THR A 118 9.07 -2.24 -12.64
CA THR A 118 8.65 -1.40 -13.78
C THR A 118 8.84 -2.07 -15.14
N HIS A 119 9.50 -3.23 -15.19
CA HIS A 119 9.73 -4.00 -16.43
C HIS A 119 9.04 -5.36 -16.44
N LEU A 120 8.19 -5.65 -15.44
CA LEU A 120 7.42 -6.89 -15.41
C LEU A 120 6.43 -6.94 -16.59
N PRO A 121 6.37 -8.05 -17.33
CA PRO A 121 5.34 -8.23 -18.35
C PRO A 121 3.94 -8.36 -17.71
N ALA A 122 2.90 -8.03 -18.48
CA ALA A 122 1.53 -8.32 -18.09
C ALA A 122 1.35 -9.81 -17.78
N GLY A 123 0.58 -10.13 -16.75
CA GLY A 123 0.40 -11.50 -16.27
C GLY A 123 1.45 -11.93 -15.21
N SER A 124 2.50 -11.14 -14.97
CA SER A 124 3.46 -11.44 -13.90
C SER A 124 2.79 -11.43 -12.53
N GLU A 125 3.25 -12.32 -11.65
CA GLU A 125 2.78 -12.40 -10.28
C GLU A 125 3.56 -11.45 -9.37
N ILE A 126 2.84 -10.81 -8.45
CA ILE A 126 3.37 -10.00 -7.37
C ILE A 126 2.65 -10.37 -6.07
N GLU A 127 3.38 -10.50 -5.00
CA GLU A 127 2.81 -10.79 -3.69
C GLU A 127 2.53 -9.49 -2.93
N MET A 128 1.33 -9.37 -2.34
CA MET A 128 0.93 -8.27 -1.49
C MET A 128 0.64 -8.78 -0.08
N SER A 129 1.18 -8.12 0.93
CA SER A 129 0.95 -8.41 2.34
C SER A 129 0.88 -7.12 3.16
N TRP A 130 0.47 -7.22 4.44
CA TRP A 130 0.47 -6.09 5.37
C TRP A 130 -0.32 -4.87 4.86
N LEU A 131 -1.50 -5.10 4.29
CA LEU A 131 -2.39 -4.02 3.87
C LEU A 131 -2.89 -3.25 5.10
N ASP A 132 -2.62 -1.93 5.12
CA ASP A 132 -3.05 -1.05 6.20
C ASP A 132 -3.39 0.35 5.66
N SER A 133 -4.09 1.15 6.46
CA SER A 133 -4.42 2.54 6.18
C SER A 133 -4.55 3.34 7.47
N SER A 134 -3.76 4.39 7.58
CA SER A 134 -3.77 5.31 8.73
C SER A 134 -4.24 6.72 8.40
N LEU A 135 -4.48 7.03 7.12
CA LEU A 135 -4.96 8.35 6.70
C LEU A 135 -6.45 8.51 7.03
N THR A 136 -6.78 9.47 7.89
CA THR A 136 -8.15 9.76 8.29
C THR A 136 -8.43 11.25 8.30
N VAL A 137 -9.61 11.66 7.83
CA VAL A 137 -10.12 13.02 7.98
C VAL A 137 -10.95 13.07 9.26
N LYS A 138 -10.58 13.94 10.19
CA LYS A 138 -11.21 14.03 11.51
C LYS A 138 -12.43 14.95 11.54
N ASP A 139 -12.43 16.03 10.75
CA ASP A 139 -13.52 17.01 10.70
C ASP A 139 -14.06 17.12 9.28
N THR A 140 -15.36 16.81 9.16
CA THR A 140 -16.07 16.76 7.86
C THR A 140 -16.75 18.09 7.51
N ASN A 141 -16.74 19.07 8.43
CA ASN A 141 -17.40 20.36 8.25
C ASN A 141 -16.45 21.46 7.74
N GLN A 142 -15.17 21.16 7.61
CA GLN A 142 -14.14 22.08 7.15
C GLN A 142 -13.70 21.75 5.71
N PRO A 143 -13.26 22.75 4.92
CA PRO A 143 -12.62 22.49 3.64
C PRO A 143 -11.40 21.59 3.80
N LEU A 144 -11.25 20.62 2.90
CA LEU A 144 -10.09 19.75 2.85
C LEU A 144 -9.00 20.41 1.99
N VAL A 145 -7.89 20.78 2.61
CA VAL A 145 -6.74 21.33 1.90
C VAL A 145 -5.67 20.25 1.78
N CYS A 146 -5.39 19.83 0.56
CA CYS A 146 -4.44 18.78 0.23
C CYS A 146 -3.19 19.36 -0.42
N PHE A 147 -2.03 18.89 0.02
CA PHE A 147 -0.75 19.19 -0.59
C PHE A 147 -0.09 17.88 -1.01
N ALA A 148 0.13 17.71 -2.30
CA ALA A 148 0.84 16.57 -2.87
C ALA A 148 2.12 17.04 -3.55
N SER A 149 3.16 16.25 -3.45
CA SER A 149 4.35 16.40 -4.25
C SER A 149 4.60 15.10 -4.99
N ASP A 150 4.64 15.17 -6.32
CA ASP A 150 5.01 14.07 -7.19
C ASP A 150 4.15 12.80 -6.90
N VAL A 151 4.74 11.65 -6.65
CA VAL A 151 4.02 10.40 -6.32
C VAL A 151 3.20 10.45 -5.03
N GLY A 152 3.35 11.50 -4.22
CA GLY A 152 2.54 11.73 -3.01
C GLY A 152 1.05 11.85 -3.29
N ILE A 153 0.66 12.18 -4.53
CA ILE A 153 -0.72 12.20 -4.99
C ILE A 153 -1.41 10.83 -4.84
N SER A 154 -0.64 9.73 -4.84
CA SER A 154 -1.17 8.37 -4.67
C SER A 154 -1.98 8.18 -3.39
N ALA A 155 -1.55 8.80 -2.29
CA ALA A 155 -2.27 8.72 -1.02
C ALA A 155 -3.51 9.62 -1.00
N LEU A 156 -3.46 10.75 -1.69
CA LEU A 156 -4.52 11.75 -1.69
C LEU A 156 -5.61 11.48 -2.73
N ARG A 157 -5.28 10.86 -3.87
CA ARG A 157 -6.26 10.54 -4.92
C ARG A 157 -7.48 9.78 -4.38
N PRO A 158 -7.34 8.64 -3.69
CA PRO A 158 -8.50 7.93 -3.15
C PRO A 158 -9.25 8.74 -2.09
N LEU A 159 -8.55 9.55 -1.28
CA LEU A 159 -9.16 10.44 -0.32
C LEU A 159 -10.00 11.52 -1.00
N ILE A 160 -9.47 12.17 -2.03
CA ILE A 160 -10.17 13.22 -2.80
C ILE A 160 -11.41 12.62 -3.46
N LYS A 161 -11.32 11.45 -4.07
CA LYS A 161 -12.48 10.75 -4.68
C LYS A 161 -13.53 10.39 -3.65
N GLU A 162 -13.13 9.91 -2.48
CA GLU A 162 -14.06 9.60 -1.38
C GLU A 162 -14.80 10.84 -0.85
N TRP A 163 -14.12 12.00 -0.84
CA TRP A 163 -14.65 13.25 -0.28
C TRP A 163 -15.27 14.18 -1.33
N ALA A 164 -15.16 13.88 -2.61
CA ALA A 164 -15.80 14.62 -3.67
C ALA A 164 -17.32 14.74 -3.43
N GLY A 165 -17.84 15.97 -3.44
CA GLY A 165 -19.24 16.25 -3.15
C GLY A 165 -19.64 16.26 -1.67
N LYS A 166 -18.76 15.90 -0.74
CA LYS A 166 -19.02 15.94 0.71
C LYS A 166 -18.51 17.21 1.37
N ALA A 167 -17.38 17.73 0.92
CA ALA A 167 -16.79 18.98 1.40
C ALA A 167 -16.04 19.68 0.26
N PRO A 168 -15.81 21.01 0.37
CA PRO A 168 -14.89 21.70 -0.53
C PRO A 168 -13.48 21.12 -0.42
N ILE A 169 -12.84 20.85 -1.57
CA ILE A 169 -11.48 20.32 -1.63
C ILE A 169 -10.60 21.29 -2.39
N ILE A 170 -9.44 21.61 -1.84
CA ILE A 170 -8.39 22.40 -2.48
C ILE A 170 -7.17 21.50 -2.59
N LEU A 171 -6.79 21.14 -3.81
CA LEU A 171 -5.58 20.35 -4.07
C LEU A 171 -4.48 21.26 -4.62
N ASN A 172 -3.33 21.24 -3.95
CA ASN A 172 -2.08 21.79 -4.43
C ASN A 172 -1.15 20.63 -4.79
N HIS A 173 -1.00 20.36 -6.07
CA HIS A 173 -0.12 19.29 -6.55
C HIS A 173 1.10 19.90 -7.25
N PHE A 174 2.28 19.53 -6.77
CA PHE A 174 3.57 19.93 -7.33
C PHE A 174 4.20 18.72 -7.99
N ASP A 175 4.23 18.70 -9.31
CA ASP A 175 4.84 17.65 -10.11
C ASP A 175 6.22 18.07 -10.66
N LYS A 176 6.91 17.11 -11.26
CA LYS A 176 8.21 17.30 -11.93
C LYS A 176 8.06 17.36 -13.46
N GLY A 177 6.92 17.89 -13.94
CA GLY A 177 6.65 18.05 -15.38
C GLY A 177 5.85 16.89 -15.98
N VAL A 178 5.43 15.90 -15.21
CA VAL A 178 4.49 14.86 -15.62
C VAL A 178 3.30 14.85 -14.66
N THR A 179 2.19 15.41 -15.14
CA THR A 179 0.95 15.49 -14.35
C THR A 179 0.14 14.21 -14.54
N ILE A 180 -0.19 13.57 -13.44
CA ILE A 180 -1.00 12.36 -13.44
C ILE A 180 -2.25 12.55 -12.57
N PHE A 181 -3.37 11.97 -12.98
CA PHE A 181 -4.68 12.06 -12.33
C PHE A 181 -5.35 13.44 -12.36
N ASP A 182 -4.77 14.48 -12.92
CA ASP A 182 -5.32 15.85 -12.91
C ASP A 182 -6.70 15.94 -13.55
N ASN A 183 -6.94 15.17 -14.61
CA ASN A 183 -8.23 15.17 -15.30
C ASN A 183 -9.35 14.52 -14.50
N GLU A 184 -9.00 13.67 -13.54
CA GLU A 184 -9.96 13.00 -12.66
C GLU A 184 -10.31 13.85 -11.42
N MET A 185 -9.50 14.88 -11.14
CA MET A 185 -9.59 15.69 -9.91
C MET A 185 -10.15 17.09 -10.16
N LYS A 186 -10.57 17.40 -11.40
CA LYS A 186 -11.27 18.60 -11.79
C LYS A 186 -12.77 18.38 -11.68
#